data_7787a904e05ba82a7d8687c2adf5b977
#
_entry.id   7787a904e05ba82a7d8687c2adf5b977
#
_cell.length_a   1.000
_cell.length_b   1.000
_cell.length_c   1.000
_cell.angle_alpha   90.00
_cell.angle_beta   90.00
_cell.angle_gamma   90.00
#
_symmetry.space_group_name_H-M   'P 1'
#
loop_
_entity.id
_entity.type
_entity.pdbx_description
1 polymer ?
#
loop_
_entity_poly.entity_id
_entity_poly.type
_entity_poly.pdbx_seq_one_letter_code
_entity_poly.pdbx_strand_id
1 'polypeptide(L)'
;MSNGRQVMVMGGARTAIGDYGGALKDVPPTELAAHVIREAVKRAGLDAKQVQQLVVGNVIHTEAKDMYLSRVACLKAGLREETTALTVNRLCGSGLQAIVSATQAIQLGDADVAVGAGTESMSRGGYLMPTLRWGQRMNDGAVIDMMVGALTDPFDTVHMGITAENIAERWKITREQQDAYAVESHRRAMHAIEQGHFKSQIAPFELKTRKGTVIVDRDEHPRADASVDGMGKLKAVFKKDGSVTAGNASGINDGAAAVVLMEASAAERSGLKPLAKLVSYGLAGVDPKIMGIGPVPACQRALQKAGLSVEDMDVIESNEAFAVQALAVSCDLKFDPKKTNPNGGAVGLGHPIGATGAILTVKALYELQRIGGRYALVTMCIGGGQGIAAVFERAA
;
A
#
# COMPACT_ATOMS: atom_id res chain seq x y z
N MET A 1 27.08 7.97 -1.71
CA MET A 1 27.19 8.73 -2.96
C MET A 1 26.44 7.94 -4.01
N SER A 2 25.34 8.46 -4.55
CA SER A 2 24.67 7.81 -5.68
C SER A 2 25.58 7.94 -6.89
N ASN A 3 25.93 6.84 -7.54
CA ASN A 3 26.78 6.81 -8.75
C ASN A 3 26.13 7.47 -9.98
N GLY A 4 25.21 8.41 -9.80
CA GLY A 4 24.46 9.04 -10.88
C GLY A 4 23.40 8.13 -11.55
N ARG A 5 23.26 6.88 -11.10
CA ARG A 5 22.29 5.92 -11.67
C ARG A 5 20.86 6.37 -11.38
N GLN A 6 20.10 6.62 -12.43
CA GLN A 6 18.68 6.95 -12.35
C GLN A 6 17.84 5.68 -12.46
N VAL A 7 16.67 5.68 -11.80
CA VAL A 7 15.80 4.51 -11.74
C VAL A 7 14.48 4.81 -12.41
N MET A 8 14.20 4.03 -13.46
CA MET A 8 12.98 4.09 -14.24
C MET A 8 11.99 3.02 -13.76
N VAL A 9 10.71 3.33 -13.77
CA VAL A 9 9.62 2.39 -13.56
C VAL A 9 9.14 1.92 -14.92
N MET A 10 9.31 0.64 -15.21
CA MET A 10 9.03 0.06 -16.53
C MET A 10 7.61 -0.46 -16.67
N GLY A 11 6.99 -0.89 -15.56
CA GLY A 11 5.64 -1.46 -15.55
C GLY A 11 5.16 -1.71 -14.13
N GLY A 12 3.86 -1.93 -13.99
CA GLY A 12 3.26 -2.26 -12.70
C GLY A 12 1.93 -2.98 -12.87
N ALA A 13 1.55 -3.72 -11.84
CA ALA A 13 0.27 -4.42 -11.76
C ALA A 13 -0.16 -4.56 -10.30
N ARG A 14 -1.48 -4.63 -10.07
CA ARG A 14 -2.06 -4.96 -8.78
C ARG A 14 -3.16 -6.00 -8.92
N THR A 15 -3.47 -6.73 -7.88
CA THR A 15 -4.74 -7.47 -7.81
C THR A 15 -5.91 -6.48 -7.63
N ALA A 16 -7.13 -6.95 -7.82
CA ALA A 16 -8.25 -6.33 -7.13
C ALA A 16 -8.00 -6.41 -5.61
N ILE A 17 -8.54 -5.46 -4.85
CA ILE A 17 -8.49 -5.47 -3.39
C ILE A 17 -9.68 -6.27 -2.88
N GLY A 18 -9.40 -7.38 -2.20
CA GLY A 18 -10.39 -8.24 -1.57
C GLY A 18 -10.85 -7.66 -0.23
N ASP A 19 -12.11 -7.87 0.11
CA ASP A 19 -12.64 -7.52 1.42
C ASP A 19 -12.29 -8.61 2.45
N TYR A 20 -12.34 -8.28 3.75
CA TYR A 20 -12.11 -9.25 4.82
C TYR A 20 -13.11 -10.41 4.73
N GLY A 21 -12.59 -11.62 4.60
CA GLY A 21 -13.41 -12.81 4.36
C GLY A 21 -14.03 -12.88 2.95
N GLY A 22 -13.60 -12.00 2.02
CA GLY A 22 -14.07 -11.93 0.65
C GLY A 22 -13.46 -12.98 -0.30
N ALA A 23 -13.41 -12.66 -1.58
CA ALA A 23 -12.97 -13.60 -2.62
C ALA A 23 -11.51 -14.08 -2.43
N LEU A 24 -10.62 -13.23 -1.93
CA LEU A 24 -9.19 -13.55 -1.76
C LEU A 24 -8.84 -14.19 -0.40
N LYS A 25 -9.80 -14.40 0.50
CA LYS A 25 -9.59 -14.83 1.89
C LYS A 25 -8.73 -16.10 2.07
N ASP A 26 -8.80 -17.02 1.13
CA ASP A 26 -8.09 -18.30 1.20
C ASP A 26 -6.78 -18.30 0.38
N VAL A 27 -6.44 -17.18 -0.27
CA VAL A 27 -5.25 -17.06 -1.13
C VAL A 27 -4.03 -16.67 -0.30
N PRO A 28 -2.96 -17.49 -0.27
CA PRO A 28 -1.73 -17.14 0.42
C PRO A 28 -1.08 -15.88 -0.14
N PRO A 29 -0.44 -15.03 0.69
CA PRO A 29 0.23 -13.81 0.24
C PRO A 29 1.35 -14.10 -0.77
N THR A 30 1.98 -15.28 -0.71
CA THR A 30 2.98 -15.72 -1.70
C THR A 30 2.40 -15.92 -3.10
N GLU A 31 1.15 -16.39 -3.21
CA GLU A 31 0.46 -16.55 -4.50
C GLU A 31 0.05 -15.20 -5.09
N LEU A 32 -0.51 -14.31 -4.26
CA LEU A 32 -0.87 -12.96 -4.67
C LEU A 32 0.37 -12.20 -5.17
N ALA A 33 1.49 -12.26 -4.43
CA ALA A 33 2.75 -11.65 -4.81
C ALA A 33 3.28 -12.20 -6.14
N ALA A 34 3.35 -13.53 -6.28
CA ALA A 34 3.84 -14.17 -7.50
C ALA A 34 3.00 -13.78 -8.73
N HIS A 35 1.69 -13.66 -8.57
CA HIS A 35 0.77 -13.25 -9.63
C HIS A 35 1.07 -11.84 -10.13
N VAL A 36 1.14 -10.86 -9.23
CA VAL A 36 1.39 -9.45 -9.62
C VAL A 36 2.82 -9.21 -10.12
N ILE A 37 3.81 -9.95 -9.59
CA ILE A 37 5.20 -9.87 -10.06
C ILE A 37 5.28 -10.36 -11.51
N ARG A 38 4.70 -11.52 -11.83
CA ARG A 38 4.66 -12.06 -13.19
C ARG A 38 4.00 -11.09 -14.15
N GLU A 39 2.84 -10.55 -13.77
CA GLU A 39 2.11 -9.61 -14.62
C GLU A 39 2.85 -8.28 -14.78
N ALA A 40 3.47 -7.74 -13.72
CA ALA A 40 4.27 -6.52 -13.81
C ALA A 40 5.47 -6.67 -14.75
N VAL A 41 6.20 -7.79 -14.66
CA VAL A 41 7.33 -8.10 -15.56
C VAL A 41 6.86 -8.23 -17.01
N LYS A 42 5.74 -8.91 -17.24
CA LYS A 42 5.11 -9.01 -18.57
C LYS A 42 4.74 -7.64 -19.13
N ARG A 43 4.11 -6.76 -18.33
CA ARG A 43 3.72 -5.40 -18.74
C ARG A 43 4.93 -4.50 -19.00
N ALA A 44 6.03 -4.74 -18.30
CA ALA A 44 7.30 -4.07 -18.55
C ALA A 44 7.98 -4.50 -19.87
N GLY A 45 7.47 -5.54 -20.54
CA GLY A 45 8.07 -6.10 -21.75
C GLY A 45 9.40 -6.84 -21.51
N LEU A 46 9.64 -7.29 -20.27
CA LEU A 46 10.90 -7.93 -19.86
C LEU A 46 10.75 -9.46 -19.80
N ASP A 47 11.85 -10.16 -20.07
CA ASP A 47 11.96 -11.56 -19.67
C ASP A 47 12.17 -11.65 -18.15
N ALA A 48 11.44 -12.55 -17.50
CA ALA A 48 11.55 -12.81 -16.08
C ALA A 48 13.00 -13.11 -15.62
N LYS A 49 13.82 -13.67 -16.52
CA LYS A 49 15.24 -13.95 -16.28
C LYS A 49 16.14 -12.71 -16.19
N GLN A 50 15.65 -11.55 -16.61
CA GLN A 50 16.41 -10.30 -16.51
C GLN A 50 16.32 -9.67 -15.10
N VAL A 51 15.35 -10.07 -14.29
CA VAL A 51 15.19 -9.57 -12.91
C VAL A 51 16.29 -10.13 -12.02
N GLN A 52 17.09 -9.26 -11.41
CA GLN A 52 18.23 -9.62 -10.58
C GLN A 52 17.90 -9.51 -9.08
N GLN A 53 17.00 -8.62 -8.70
CA GLN A 53 16.62 -8.35 -7.32
C GLN A 53 15.10 -8.28 -7.18
N LEU A 54 14.57 -8.91 -6.13
CA LEU A 54 13.17 -8.81 -5.71
C LEU A 54 13.10 -8.35 -4.27
N VAL A 55 12.31 -7.30 -4.00
CA VAL A 55 11.97 -6.90 -2.64
C VAL A 55 10.46 -6.94 -2.48
N VAL A 56 9.96 -7.61 -1.44
CA VAL A 56 8.52 -7.73 -1.18
C VAL A 56 8.19 -7.24 0.23
N GLY A 57 7.26 -6.30 0.32
CA GLY A 57 6.67 -5.85 1.57
C GLY A 57 5.57 -6.82 2.04
N ASN A 58 5.66 -7.26 3.29
CA ASN A 58 4.62 -8.06 3.95
C ASN A 58 4.71 -7.85 5.46
N VAL A 59 3.58 -7.85 6.14
CA VAL A 59 3.50 -7.58 7.60
C VAL A 59 3.10 -8.83 8.36
N ILE A 60 2.03 -9.50 7.94
CA ILE A 60 1.45 -10.62 8.67
C ILE A 60 1.80 -11.92 7.94
N HIS A 61 2.59 -12.77 8.60
CA HIS A 61 2.83 -14.13 8.14
C HIS A 61 1.62 -15.00 8.45
N THR A 62 1.09 -15.67 7.46
CA THR A 62 -0.16 -16.46 7.54
C THR A 62 0.09 -17.97 7.54
N GLU A 63 1.27 -18.39 7.12
CA GLU A 63 1.71 -19.79 7.10
C GLU A 63 3.25 -19.87 7.16
N ALA A 64 3.78 -21.07 7.40
CA ALA A 64 5.23 -21.27 7.57
C ALA A 64 6.07 -20.84 6.36
N LYS A 65 5.52 -20.92 5.13
CA LYS A 65 6.21 -20.48 3.91
C LYS A 65 6.43 -18.97 3.86
N ASP A 66 5.65 -18.19 4.58
CA ASP A 66 5.75 -16.73 4.60
C ASP A 66 7.05 -16.25 5.27
N MET A 67 7.73 -17.11 6.04
CA MET A 67 9.10 -16.86 6.50
C MET A 67 10.09 -16.67 5.34
N TYR A 68 9.77 -17.23 4.17
CA TYR A 68 10.51 -17.13 2.91
C TYR A 68 9.72 -16.41 1.82
N LEU A 69 8.80 -15.53 2.19
CA LEU A 69 7.75 -14.98 1.31
C LEU A 69 8.30 -14.48 -0.02
N SER A 70 9.29 -13.60 0.01
CA SER A 70 9.87 -13.01 -1.21
C SER A 70 10.53 -14.07 -2.09
N ARG A 71 11.25 -15.04 -1.47
CA ARG A 71 11.91 -16.11 -2.22
C ARG A 71 10.90 -17.07 -2.84
N VAL A 72 9.85 -17.43 -2.13
CA VAL A 72 8.75 -18.27 -2.64
C VAL A 72 8.04 -17.56 -3.80
N ALA A 73 7.69 -16.28 -3.63
CA ALA A 73 7.07 -15.47 -4.67
C ALA A 73 7.98 -15.32 -5.91
N CYS A 74 9.29 -15.14 -5.72
CA CYS A 74 10.30 -15.06 -6.77
C CYS A 74 10.22 -16.26 -7.71
N LEU A 75 10.38 -17.46 -7.17
CA LEU A 75 10.40 -18.70 -7.96
C LEU A 75 9.03 -19.01 -8.56
N LYS A 76 7.95 -18.79 -7.82
CA LYS A 76 6.58 -18.95 -8.33
C LYS A 76 6.22 -17.96 -9.44
N ALA A 77 6.80 -16.77 -9.43
CA ALA A 77 6.64 -15.81 -10.52
C ALA A 77 7.41 -16.20 -11.79
N GLY A 78 8.29 -17.18 -11.71
CA GLY A 78 9.14 -17.64 -12.82
C GLY A 78 10.41 -16.81 -12.98
N LEU A 79 10.84 -16.06 -11.96
CA LEU A 79 12.14 -15.44 -11.94
C LEU A 79 13.23 -16.51 -11.80
N ARG A 80 14.46 -16.17 -12.18
CA ARG A 80 15.57 -17.14 -12.15
C ARG A 80 16.03 -17.47 -10.71
N GLU A 81 16.71 -18.57 -10.53
CA GLU A 81 17.21 -19.02 -9.23
C GLU A 81 18.28 -18.09 -8.66
N GLU A 82 19.02 -17.39 -9.50
CA GLU A 82 20.04 -16.41 -9.12
C GLU A 82 19.47 -15.07 -8.68
N THR A 83 18.17 -14.79 -8.95
CA THR A 83 17.51 -13.59 -8.44
C THR A 83 17.55 -13.59 -6.91
N THR A 84 18.16 -12.58 -6.31
CA THR A 84 18.14 -12.42 -4.86
C THR A 84 16.78 -11.85 -4.41
N ALA A 85 16.32 -12.25 -3.22
CA ALA A 85 14.99 -11.89 -2.74
C ALA A 85 15.02 -11.48 -1.26
N LEU A 86 14.37 -10.36 -0.94
CA LEU A 86 14.31 -9.78 0.41
C LEU A 86 12.86 -9.48 0.78
N THR A 87 12.42 -9.93 1.97
CA THR A 87 11.15 -9.50 2.57
C THR A 87 11.40 -8.37 3.55
N VAL A 88 10.61 -7.29 3.44
CA VAL A 88 10.69 -6.14 4.33
C VAL A 88 9.36 -5.91 5.05
N ASN A 89 9.44 -5.55 6.33
CA ASN A 89 8.31 -5.13 7.14
C ASN A 89 8.57 -3.71 7.69
N ARG A 90 7.78 -2.77 7.22
CA ARG A 90 7.63 -1.40 7.74
C ARG A 90 6.14 -1.11 7.91
N LEU A 91 5.39 -2.07 8.43
CA LEU A 91 3.93 -2.00 8.57
C LEU A 91 3.26 -1.45 7.30
N CYS A 92 2.35 -0.48 7.42
CA CYS A 92 1.62 0.11 6.29
C CYS A 92 2.53 0.59 5.14
N GLY A 93 3.77 0.99 5.45
CA GLY A 93 4.76 1.46 4.47
C GLY A 93 5.53 0.37 3.73
N SER A 94 5.32 -0.93 4.03
CA SER A 94 6.14 -2.03 3.53
C SER A 94 6.23 -2.09 2.00
N GLY A 95 5.10 -1.95 1.31
CA GLY A 95 5.07 -1.99 -0.16
C GLY A 95 5.87 -0.85 -0.81
N LEU A 96 5.75 0.39 -0.29
CA LEU A 96 6.54 1.51 -0.79
C LEU A 96 8.02 1.40 -0.36
N GLN A 97 8.30 0.87 0.84
CA GLN A 97 9.66 0.57 1.27
C GLN A 97 10.33 -0.48 0.38
N ALA A 98 9.58 -1.49 -0.06
CA ALA A 98 10.09 -2.50 -1.00
C ALA A 98 10.55 -1.86 -2.32
N ILE A 99 9.75 -0.92 -2.85
CA ILE A 99 10.10 -0.14 -4.05
C ILE A 99 11.36 0.71 -3.80
N VAL A 100 11.43 1.40 -2.65
CA VAL A 100 12.62 2.20 -2.26
C VAL A 100 13.85 1.31 -2.11
N SER A 101 13.74 0.15 -1.47
CA SER A 101 14.88 -0.75 -1.27
C SER A 101 15.37 -1.36 -2.60
N ALA A 102 14.45 -1.72 -3.51
CA ALA A 102 14.80 -2.15 -4.86
C ALA A 102 15.47 -1.02 -5.66
N THR A 103 15.00 0.23 -5.50
CA THR A 103 15.65 1.42 -6.08
C THR A 103 17.08 1.61 -5.56
N GLN A 104 17.27 1.45 -4.25
CA GLN A 104 18.60 1.57 -3.63
C GLN A 104 19.58 0.52 -4.18
N ALA A 105 19.14 -0.73 -4.37
CA ALA A 105 19.96 -1.77 -4.97
C ALA A 105 20.43 -1.40 -6.40
N ILE A 106 19.52 -0.80 -7.21
CA ILE A 106 19.90 -0.30 -8.54
C ILE A 106 20.87 0.88 -8.42
N GLN A 107 20.62 1.84 -7.55
CA GLN A 107 21.49 3.01 -7.38
C GLN A 107 22.91 2.67 -6.87
N LEU A 108 23.03 1.60 -6.08
CA LEU A 108 24.31 1.09 -5.59
C LEU A 108 25.05 0.21 -6.61
N GLY A 109 24.37 -0.23 -7.68
CA GLY A 109 24.95 -1.09 -8.72
C GLY A 109 24.83 -2.59 -8.45
N ASP A 110 24.06 -3.00 -7.42
CA ASP A 110 23.83 -4.42 -7.11
C ASP A 110 22.91 -5.09 -8.16
N ALA A 111 22.09 -4.30 -8.85
CA ALA A 111 21.20 -4.75 -9.91
C ALA A 111 20.97 -3.67 -10.97
N ASP A 112 20.68 -4.07 -12.21
CA ASP A 112 20.17 -3.20 -13.27
C ASP A 112 18.65 -3.30 -13.39
N VAL A 113 18.07 -4.46 -13.04
CA VAL A 113 16.64 -4.71 -13.06
C VAL A 113 16.21 -5.29 -11.71
N ALA A 114 15.25 -4.64 -11.09
CA ALA A 114 14.70 -5.05 -9.80
C ALA A 114 13.16 -4.95 -9.79
N VAL A 115 12.53 -5.71 -8.91
CA VAL A 115 11.09 -5.61 -8.65
C VAL A 115 10.86 -5.20 -7.19
N GLY A 116 10.05 -4.17 -6.99
CA GLY A 116 9.50 -3.79 -5.71
C GLY A 116 8.02 -4.18 -5.64
N ALA A 117 7.63 -4.97 -4.66
CA ALA A 117 6.27 -5.47 -4.52
C ALA A 117 5.77 -5.35 -3.09
N GLY A 118 4.47 -5.46 -2.92
CA GLY A 118 3.84 -5.60 -1.61
C GLY A 118 2.67 -6.57 -1.70
N THR A 119 2.47 -7.35 -0.65
CA THR A 119 1.39 -8.32 -0.54
C THR A 119 0.90 -8.44 0.88
N GLU A 120 -0.40 -8.65 1.05
CA GLU A 120 -1.01 -8.91 2.34
C GLU A 120 -2.25 -9.78 2.19
N SER A 121 -2.43 -10.72 3.10
CA SER A 121 -3.67 -11.48 3.26
C SER A 121 -4.11 -11.38 4.71
N MET A 122 -4.80 -10.27 5.04
CA MET A 122 -5.25 -10.01 6.41
C MET A 122 -6.33 -10.99 6.84
N SER A 123 -7.12 -11.50 5.90
CA SER A 123 -8.12 -12.56 6.13
C SER A 123 -7.50 -13.86 6.66
N ARG A 124 -6.20 -14.09 6.40
CA ARG A 124 -5.47 -15.28 6.84
C ARG A 124 -4.60 -15.03 8.08
N GLY A 125 -4.71 -13.86 8.71
CA GLY A 125 -3.96 -13.52 9.91
C GLY A 125 -4.06 -14.65 10.96
N GLY A 126 -2.90 -15.17 11.37
CA GLY A 126 -2.83 -16.29 12.29
C GLY A 126 -2.94 -15.86 13.76
N TYR A 127 -3.02 -16.84 14.64
CA TYR A 127 -3.00 -16.64 16.08
C TYR A 127 -1.71 -17.17 16.69
N LEU A 128 -1.12 -16.42 17.63
CA LEU A 128 0.08 -16.80 18.36
C LEU A 128 -0.30 -17.33 19.76
N MET A 129 0.24 -18.49 20.10
CA MET A 129 0.15 -19.08 21.44
C MET A 129 1.56 -19.12 22.08
N PRO A 130 2.01 -18.10 22.80
CA PRO A 130 3.41 -17.99 23.28
C PRO A 130 3.85 -19.14 24.18
N THR A 131 2.94 -19.66 25.00
CA THR A 131 3.23 -20.70 26.00
C THR A 131 3.26 -22.11 25.42
N LEU A 132 2.72 -22.33 24.20
CA LEU A 132 2.52 -23.67 23.66
C LEU A 132 3.82 -24.44 23.45
N ARG A 133 4.94 -23.78 23.14
CA ARG A 133 6.24 -24.42 22.90
C ARG A 133 6.76 -25.20 24.13
N TRP A 134 6.50 -24.69 25.32
CA TRP A 134 6.97 -25.29 26.56
C TRP A 134 5.85 -25.94 27.38
N GLY A 135 4.60 -25.86 26.89
CA GLY A 135 3.39 -26.31 27.55
C GLY A 135 2.88 -25.30 28.61
N GLN A 136 1.57 -25.22 28.74
CA GLN A 136 0.89 -24.44 29.77
C GLN A 136 0.74 -25.31 31.02
N ARG A 137 1.60 -25.12 32.05
CA ARG A 137 1.61 -25.97 33.25
C ARG A 137 0.46 -25.65 34.22
N MET A 138 0.13 -24.37 34.37
CA MET A 138 -0.92 -23.86 35.28
C MET A 138 -1.50 -22.57 34.72
N ASN A 139 -2.73 -22.25 35.09
CA ASN A 139 -3.54 -21.11 34.65
C ASN A 139 -3.93 -21.16 33.17
N ASP A 140 -4.72 -20.19 32.75
CA ASP A 140 -5.19 -20.06 31.34
C ASP A 140 -4.06 -19.68 30.39
N GLY A 141 -4.12 -20.16 29.13
CA GLY A 141 -3.23 -19.76 28.06
C GLY A 141 -3.81 -18.60 27.25
N ALA A 142 -2.97 -17.68 26.83
CA ALA A 142 -3.38 -16.59 25.92
C ALA A 142 -3.26 -17.04 24.46
N VAL A 143 -4.26 -16.68 23.64
CA VAL A 143 -4.26 -16.76 22.19
C VAL A 143 -4.31 -15.35 21.65
N ILE A 144 -3.26 -14.91 20.91
CA ILE A 144 -3.09 -13.55 20.46
C ILE A 144 -3.38 -13.50 18.96
N ASP A 145 -4.36 -12.68 18.56
CA ASP A 145 -4.66 -12.40 17.15
C ASP A 145 -3.56 -11.51 16.56
N MET A 146 -2.79 -12.05 15.60
CA MET A 146 -1.67 -11.35 14.97
C MET A 146 -2.13 -10.26 13.99
N MET A 147 -3.35 -10.35 13.45
CA MET A 147 -3.94 -9.29 12.63
C MET A 147 -4.24 -8.06 13.50
N VAL A 148 -4.89 -8.26 14.64
CA VAL A 148 -5.12 -7.19 15.63
C VAL A 148 -3.80 -6.69 16.21
N GLY A 149 -2.82 -7.59 16.41
CA GLY A 149 -1.47 -7.24 16.86
C GLY A 149 -0.77 -6.25 15.93
N ALA A 150 -0.90 -6.43 14.60
CA ALA A 150 -0.35 -5.49 13.62
C ALA A 150 -1.06 -4.11 13.62
N LEU A 151 -2.29 -4.03 14.14
CA LEU A 151 -3.09 -2.82 14.28
C LEU A 151 -3.04 -2.21 15.69
N THR A 152 -2.19 -2.75 16.56
CA THR A 152 -2.01 -2.29 17.94
C THR A 152 -0.68 -1.55 18.07
N ASP A 153 -0.72 -0.35 18.65
CA ASP A 153 0.49 0.39 19.00
C ASP A 153 1.29 -0.36 20.08
N PRO A 154 2.58 -0.66 19.83
CA PRO A 154 3.36 -1.48 20.75
C PRO A 154 3.81 -0.73 22.02
N PHE A 155 3.75 0.59 22.05
CA PHE A 155 4.22 1.41 23.16
C PHE A 155 3.13 1.61 24.23
N ASP A 156 1.95 2.09 23.82
CA ASP A 156 0.81 2.31 24.72
C ASP A 156 -0.17 1.13 24.74
N THR A 157 0.04 0.12 23.91
CA THR A 157 -0.80 -1.09 23.77
C THR A 157 -2.27 -0.74 23.43
N VAL A 158 -2.46 0.25 22.59
CA VAL A 158 -3.78 0.71 22.13
C VAL A 158 -3.96 0.44 20.65
N HIS A 159 -5.21 0.22 20.21
CA HIS A 159 -5.51 0.09 18.80
C HIS A 159 -5.17 1.38 18.04
N MET A 160 -4.71 1.28 16.77
CA MET A 160 -4.35 2.44 15.93
C MET A 160 -5.49 3.46 15.80
N GLY A 161 -6.76 3.04 15.96
CA GLY A 161 -7.91 3.94 16.03
C GLY A 161 -7.85 4.95 17.18
N ILE A 162 -7.19 4.62 18.30
CA ILE A 162 -6.96 5.59 19.40
C ILE A 162 -5.99 6.68 18.94
N THR A 163 -4.95 6.35 18.18
CA THR A 163 -4.04 7.36 17.60
C THR A 163 -4.76 8.28 16.62
N ALA A 164 -5.78 7.76 15.92
CA ALA A 164 -6.66 8.57 15.06
C ALA A 164 -7.56 9.51 15.88
N GLU A 165 -8.12 9.06 17.00
CA GLU A 165 -8.87 9.93 17.92
C GLU A 165 -7.98 11.04 18.50
N ASN A 166 -6.71 10.76 18.82
CA ASN A 166 -5.75 11.78 19.26
C ASN A 166 -5.53 12.86 18.19
N ILE A 167 -5.53 12.47 16.90
CA ILE A 167 -5.45 13.40 15.79
C ILE A 167 -6.74 14.24 15.68
N ALA A 168 -7.92 13.59 15.81
CA ALA A 168 -9.21 14.30 15.80
C ALA A 168 -9.24 15.43 16.83
N GLU A 169 -8.81 15.12 18.06
CA GLU A 169 -8.75 16.08 19.16
C GLU A 169 -7.74 17.21 18.88
N ARG A 170 -6.53 16.87 18.47
CA ARG A 170 -5.44 17.83 18.31
C ARG A 170 -5.65 18.76 17.09
N TRP A 171 -6.16 18.25 15.97
CA TRP A 171 -6.45 19.02 14.75
C TRP A 171 -7.88 19.56 14.71
N LYS A 172 -8.71 19.26 15.75
CA LYS A 172 -10.11 19.69 15.87
C LYS A 172 -10.96 19.30 14.66
N ILE A 173 -10.73 18.09 14.15
CA ILE A 173 -11.47 17.54 13.02
C ILE A 173 -12.73 16.87 13.56
N THR A 174 -13.91 17.34 13.10
CA THR A 174 -15.19 16.84 13.60
C THR A 174 -15.56 15.47 12.98
N ARG A 175 -16.54 14.82 13.59
CA ARG A 175 -17.13 13.57 13.09
C ARG A 175 -17.75 13.78 11.70
N GLU A 176 -18.47 14.86 11.48
CA GLU A 176 -19.13 15.20 10.21
C GLU A 176 -18.13 15.39 9.08
N GLN A 177 -16.98 16.00 9.35
CA GLN A 177 -15.90 16.14 8.38
C GLN A 177 -15.31 14.78 7.98
N GLN A 178 -15.12 13.87 8.93
CA GLN A 178 -14.62 12.53 8.70
C GLN A 178 -15.63 11.71 7.87
N ASP A 179 -16.91 11.76 8.21
CA ASP A 179 -17.95 11.02 7.52
C ASP A 179 -18.15 11.55 6.08
N ALA A 180 -18.12 12.85 5.86
CA ALA A 180 -18.18 13.46 4.53
C ALA A 180 -16.97 13.05 3.66
N TYR A 181 -15.76 13.01 4.25
CA TYR A 181 -14.56 12.54 3.57
C TYR A 181 -14.68 11.08 3.16
N ALA A 182 -15.18 10.22 4.05
CA ALA A 182 -15.37 8.81 3.80
C ALA A 182 -16.35 8.56 2.64
N VAL A 183 -17.49 9.24 2.64
CA VAL A 183 -18.47 9.18 1.54
C VAL A 183 -17.84 9.60 0.21
N GLU A 184 -17.04 10.66 0.20
CA GLU A 184 -16.37 11.11 -1.01
C GLU A 184 -15.33 10.09 -1.50
N SER A 185 -14.58 9.42 -0.60
CA SER A 185 -13.64 8.36 -0.97
C SER A 185 -14.37 7.20 -1.66
N HIS A 186 -15.49 6.71 -1.11
CA HIS A 186 -16.32 5.69 -1.74
C HIS A 186 -16.89 6.15 -3.09
N ARG A 187 -17.42 7.37 -3.17
CA ARG A 187 -17.97 7.94 -4.41
C ARG A 187 -16.92 7.97 -5.53
N ARG A 188 -15.69 8.40 -5.23
CA ARG A 188 -14.59 8.42 -6.20
C ARG A 188 -14.19 7.01 -6.62
N ALA A 189 -14.10 6.08 -5.69
CA ALA A 189 -13.77 4.69 -5.98
C ALA A 189 -14.82 4.05 -6.91
N MET A 190 -16.11 4.22 -6.61
CA MET A 190 -17.19 3.73 -7.46
C MET A 190 -17.18 4.35 -8.85
N HIS A 191 -16.99 5.67 -8.94
CA HIS A 191 -16.87 6.36 -10.21
C HIS A 191 -15.69 5.81 -11.05
N ALA A 192 -14.52 5.64 -10.43
CA ALA A 192 -13.34 5.10 -11.11
C ALA A 192 -13.57 3.67 -11.63
N ILE A 193 -14.27 2.83 -10.86
CA ILE A 193 -14.65 1.47 -11.28
C ILE A 193 -15.59 1.53 -12.49
N GLU A 194 -16.62 2.36 -12.45
CA GLU A 194 -17.62 2.52 -13.53
C GLU A 194 -16.98 3.07 -14.81
N GLN A 195 -16.06 4.03 -14.69
CA GLN A 195 -15.31 4.57 -15.82
C GLN A 195 -14.18 3.65 -16.31
N GLY A 196 -13.91 2.55 -15.61
CA GLY A 196 -12.87 1.59 -15.98
C GLY A 196 -11.43 2.08 -15.75
N HIS A 197 -11.21 3.08 -14.88
CA HIS A 197 -9.88 3.63 -14.60
C HIS A 197 -8.90 2.59 -14.02
N PHE A 198 -9.42 1.52 -13.43
CA PHE A 198 -8.61 0.46 -12.83
C PHE A 198 -8.33 -0.73 -13.77
N LYS A 199 -9.00 -0.81 -14.93
CA LYS A 199 -8.85 -1.97 -15.84
C LYS A 199 -7.40 -2.21 -16.30
N SER A 200 -6.66 -1.14 -16.58
CA SER A 200 -5.25 -1.22 -16.97
C SER A 200 -4.30 -1.57 -15.82
N GLN A 201 -4.73 -1.40 -14.57
CA GLN A 201 -3.92 -1.63 -13.38
C GLN A 201 -4.09 -3.05 -12.85
N ILE A 202 -5.34 -3.54 -12.81
CA ILE A 202 -5.69 -4.82 -12.22
C ILE A 202 -5.19 -5.96 -13.12
N ALA A 203 -4.54 -6.92 -12.48
CA ALA A 203 -4.24 -8.25 -13.02
C ALA A 203 -5.35 -9.18 -12.52
N PRO A 204 -6.28 -9.65 -13.37
CA PRO A 204 -7.34 -10.55 -12.97
C PRO A 204 -6.77 -11.81 -12.31
N PHE A 205 -7.29 -12.18 -11.14
CA PHE A 205 -6.84 -13.37 -10.42
C PHE A 205 -7.85 -14.51 -10.59
N GLU A 206 -7.38 -15.66 -11.09
CA GLU A 206 -8.21 -16.83 -11.30
C GLU A 206 -8.27 -17.70 -10.05
N LEU A 207 -9.45 -17.82 -9.46
CA LEU A 207 -9.73 -18.73 -8.35
C LEU A 207 -10.39 -20.01 -8.85
N LYS A 208 -9.70 -21.13 -8.64
CA LYS A 208 -10.29 -22.45 -8.90
C LYS A 208 -11.11 -22.88 -7.69
N THR A 209 -12.41 -22.97 -7.85
CA THR A 209 -13.36 -23.41 -6.83
C THR A 209 -13.97 -24.75 -7.21
N ARG A 210 -14.67 -25.39 -6.25
CA ARG A 210 -15.43 -26.64 -6.54
C ARG A 210 -16.56 -26.42 -7.57
N LYS A 211 -17.02 -25.17 -7.75
CA LYS A 211 -18.08 -24.79 -8.68
C LYS A 211 -17.57 -24.26 -10.02
N GLY A 212 -16.27 -24.22 -10.23
CA GLY A 212 -15.64 -23.68 -11.43
C GLY A 212 -14.62 -22.58 -11.12
N THR A 213 -14.13 -21.91 -12.17
CA THR A 213 -13.19 -20.79 -12.05
C THR A 213 -13.97 -19.49 -11.84
N VAL A 214 -13.55 -18.72 -10.84
CA VAL A 214 -14.04 -17.36 -10.56
C VAL A 214 -12.90 -16.38 -10.88
N ILE A 215 -13.21 -15.32 -11.60
CA ILE A 215 -12.26 -14.24 -11.91
C ILE A 215 -12.47 -13.11 -10.91
N VAL A 216 -11.42 -12.75 -10.18
CA VAL A 216 -11.39 -11.61 -9.26
C VAL A 216 -10.67 -10.47 -9.96
N ASP A 217 -11.41 -9.53 -10.50
CA ASP A 217 -10.93 -8.41 -11.32
C ASP A 217 -11.53 -7.06 -10.92
N ARG A 218 -12.29 -7.03 -9.81
CA ARG A 218 -12.95 -5.83 -9.30
C ARG A 218 -12.71 -5.69 -7.79
N ASP A 219 -12.35 -4.46 -7.36
CA ASP A 219 -12.23 -4.12 -5.95
C ASP A 219 -13.56 -4.32 -5.22
N GLU A 220 -13.54 -5.06 -4.09
CA GLU A 220 -14.76 -5.49 -3.37
C GLU A 220 -15.23 -4.45 -2.34
N HIS A 221 -14.32 -3.66 -1.79
CA HIS A 221 -14.59 -2.78 -0.64
C HIS A 221 -15.48 -1.57 -0.94
N PRO A 222 -15.47 -0.94 -2.15
CA PRO A 222 -16.24 0.25 -2.43
C PRO A 222 -17.75 0.04 -2.29
N ARG A 223 -18.44 0.97 -1.60
CA ARG A 223 -19.88 0.93 -1.32
C ARG A 223 -20.61 2.00 -2.12
N ALA A 224 -21.48 1.56 -3.02
CA ALA A 224 -22.30 2.47 -3.83
C ALA A 224 -23.39 3.20 -3.01
N ASP A 225 -23.78 2.63 -1.87
CA ASP A 225 -24.81 3.15 -0.96
C ASP A 225 -24.24 4.03 0.18
N ALA A 226 -22.93 4.31 0.17
CA ALA A 226 -22.30 5.17 1.17
C ALA A 226 -22.93 6.56 1.16
N SER A 227 -23.43 7.00 2.32
CA SER A 227 -24.10 8.29 2.51
C SER A 227 -23.78 8.91 3.86
N VAL A 228 -23.82 10.23 3.96
CA VAL A 228 -23.56 10.94 5.22
C VAL A 228 -24.56 10.51 6.30
N ASP A 229 -25.83 10.34 5.95
CA ASP A 229 -26.87 9.86 6.87
C ASP A 229 -26.59 8.42 7.37
N GLY A 230 -26.08 7.57 6.49
CA GLY A 230 -25.67 6.20 6.85
C GLY A 230 -24.46 6.20 7.79
N MET A 231 -23.44 6.99 7.47
CA MET A 231 -22.23 7.14 8.31
C MET A 231 -22.58 7.71 9.69
N GLY A 232 -23.43 8.73 9.76
CA GLY A 232 -23.84 9.38 11.01
C GLY A 232 -24.51 8.43 12.03
N LYS A 233 -25.10 7.31 11.58
CA LYS A 233 -25.70 6.28 12.44
C LYS A 233 -24.69 5.33 13.07
N LEU A 234 -23.46 5.30 12.56
CA LEU A 234 -22.40 4.41 13.08
C LEU A 234 -21.89 4.91 14.43
N LYS A 235 -21.65 3.96 15.33
CA LYS A 235 -21.06 4.28 16.65
C LYS A 235 -19.54 4.38 16.55
N ALA A 236 -18.95 5.24 17.39
CA ALA A 236 -17.50 5.25 17.59
C ALA A 236 -17.02 3.89 18.10
N VAL A 237 -15.90 3.41 17.56
CA VAL A 237 -15.41 2.04 17.80
C VAL A 237 -14.32 2.00 18.87
N PHE A 238 -13.45 3.01 18.91
CA PHE A 238 -12.20 2.93 19.65
C PHE A 238 -12.22 3.70 20.97
N LYS A 239 -13.01 4.76 21.07
CA LYS A 239 -13.12 5.62 22.25
C LYS A 239 -14.60 5.88 22.55
N LYS A 240 -15.00 5.79 23.83
CA LYS A 240 -16.33 6.24 24.26
C LYS A 240 -16.47 7.71 23.89
N ASP A 241 -17.57 8.07 23.26
CA ASP A 241 -17.82 9.43 22.77
C ASP A 241 -16.75 9.93 21.77
N GLY A 242 -16.07 9.01 21.07
CA GLY A 242 -15.11 9.29 20.01
C GLY A 242 -15.79 9.62 18.68
N SER A 243 -14.96 9.85 17.66
CA SER A 243 -15.39 10.24 16.30
C SER A 243 -15.07 9.21 15.22
N VAL A 244 -14.13 8.30 15.50
CA VAL A 244 -13.68 7.29 14.53
C VAL A 244 -14.60 6.08 14.55
N THR A 245 -15.15 5.73 13.39
CA THR A 245 -16.11 4.63 13.21
C THR A 245 -15.59 3.63 12.17
N ALA A 246 -16.27 2.49 12.05
CA ALA A 246 -15.99 1.55 10.97
C ALA A 246 -16.23 2.13 9.56
N GLY A 247 -17.03 3.19 9.42
CA GLY A 247 -17.34 3.82 8.14
C GLY A 247 -16.31 4.89 7.72
N ASN A 248 -15.59 5.50 8.67
CA ASN A 248 -14.59 6.53 8.39
C ASN A 248 -13.15 6.09 8.69
N ALA A 249 -12.94 4.78 8.84
CA ALA A 249 -11.66 4.09 8.89
C ALA A 249 -11.49 3.22 7.63
N SER A 250 -10.27 2.89 7.26
CA SER A 250 -9.99 1.92 6.20
C SER A 250 -10.43 0.50 6.60
N GLY A 251 -10.71 -0.34 5.62
CA GLY A 251 -11.05 -1.73 5.83
C GLY A 251 -9.84 -2.61 6.17
N ILE A 252 -10.14 -3.85 6.55
CA ILE A 252 -9.21 -4.98 6.63
C ILE A 252 -9.32 -5.71 5.29
N ASN A 253 -8.22 -5.86 4.56
CA ASN A 253 -8.29 -6.26 3.17
C ASN A 253 -7.15 -7.20 2.76
N ASP A 254 -7.32 -7.84 1.62
CA ASP A 254 -6.35 -8.72 0.97
C ASP A 254 -5.95 -8.14 -0.38
N GLY A 255 -4.67 -8.26 -0.76
CA GLY A 255 -4.22 -7.81 -2.06
C GLY A 255 -2.71 -7.77 -2.24
N ALA A 256 -2.29 -7.51 -3.47
CA ALA A 256 -0.89 -7.36 -3.83
C ALA A 256 -0.70 -6.39 -4.98
N ALA A 257 0.50 -5.81 -5.07
CA ALA A 257 0.95 -5.04 -6.22
C ALA A 257 2.46 -5.15 -6.40
N ALA A 258 2.93 -4.96 -7.63
CA ALA A 258 4.34 -4.94 -7.97
C ALA A 258 4.64 -3.89 -9.03
N VAL A 259 5.85 -3.32 -8.96
CA VAL A 259 6.42 -2.46 -9.99
C VAL A 259 7.80 -2.96 -10.39
N VAL A 260 8.11 -2.87 -11.67
CA VAL A 260 9.42 -3.22 -12.22
C VAL A 260 10.25 -1.95 -12.36
N LEU A 261 11.45 -2.00 -11.82
CA LEU A 261 12.41 -0.91 -11.79
C LEU A 261 13.63 -1.30 -12.65
N MET A 262 14.16 -0.34 -13.38
CA MET A 262 15.31 -0.54 -14.26
C MET A 262 16.24 0.68 -14.21
N GLU A 263 17.55 0.43 -14.27
CA GLU A 263 18.53 1.50 -14.43
C GLU A 263 18.32 2.20 -15.78
N ALA A 264 18.42 3.53 -15.81
CA ALA A 264 18.05 4.35 -16.96
C ALA A 264 18.82 3.98 -18.25
N SER A 265 20.15 3.79 -18.17
CA SER A 265 20.92 3.42 -19.35
C SER A 265 20.63 1.98 -19.81
N ALA A 266 20.26 1.10 -18.89
CA ALA A 266 19.79 -0.24 -19.24
C ALA A 266 18.41 -0.19 -19.94
N ALA A 267 17.51 0.68 -19.49
CA ALA A 267 16.23 0.91 -20.14
C ALA A 267 16.40 1.46 -21.57
N GLU A 268 17.27 2.44 -21.76
CA GLU A 268 17.63 2.97 -23.09
C GLU A 268 18.16 1.89 -24.01
N ARG A 269 19.13 1.07 -23.55
CA ARG A 269 19.69 -0.04 -24.34
C ARG A 269 18.65 -1.10 -24.71
N SER A 270 17.65 -1.30 -23.86
CA SER A 270 16.57 -2.27 -24.14
C SER A 270 15.55 -1.79 -25.17
N GLY A 271 15.49 -0.49 -25.45
CA GLY A 271 14.48 0.13 -26.31
C GLY A 271 13.07 0.14 -25.69
N LEU A 272 12.93 -0.24 -24.42
CA LEU A 272 11.66 -0.24 -23.72
C LEU A 272 11.30 1.14 -23.20
N LYS A 273 10.02 1.50 -23.24
CA LYS A 273 9.53 2.79 -22.77
C LYS A 273 9.13 2.69 -21.30
N PRO A 274 9.77 3.48 -20.41
CA PRO A 274 9.37 3.54 -19.01
C PRO A 274 8.02 4.26 -18.85
N LEU A 275 7.31 3.95 -17.78
CA LEU A 275 6.12 4.70 -17.33
C LEU A 275 6.53 6.00 -16.62
N ALA A 276 7.54 5.92 -15.77
CA ALA A 276 7.97 7.04 -14.95
C ALA A 276 9.43 6.88 -14.49
N LYS A 277 9.97 7.94 -13.91
CA LYS A 277 11.21 7.95 -13.14
C LYS A 277 10.89 8.10 -11.67
N LEU A 278 11.55 7.36 -10.80
CA LEU A 278 11.53 7.66 -9.37
C LEU A 278 12.51 8.81 -9.10
N VAL A 279 11.97 9.97 -8.73
CA VAL A 279 12.74 11.21 -8.54
C VAL A 279 13.40 11.25 -7.18
N SER A 280 12.61 10.98 -6.14
CA SER A 280 13.08 11.05 -4.75
C SER A 280 12.19 10.22 -3.82
N TYR A 281 12.68 10.01 -2.60
CA TYR A 281 11.87 9.49 -1.50
C TYR A 281 12.28 10.14 -0.17
N GLY A 282 11.34 10.12 0.79
CA GLY A 282 11.52 10.62 2.15
C GLY A 282 10.99 9.65 3.19
N LEU A 283 11.71 9.52 4.31
CA LEU A 283 11.34 8.74 5.48
C LEU A 283 11.34 9.67 6.69
N ALA A 284 10.41 9.50 7.61
CA ALA A 284 10.36 10.28 8.84
C ALA A 284 9.81 9.48 10.01
N GLY A 285 10.24 9.83 11.22
CA GLY A 285 9.63 9.41 12.47
C GLY A 285 8.83 10.56 13.08
N VAL A 286 7.75 10.21 13.79
CA VAL A 286 6.89 11.12 14.56
C VAL A 286 6.48 10.45 15.86
N ASP A 287 5.82 11.18 16.76
CA ASP A 287 5.24 10.61 17.97
C ASP A 287 4.26 9.46 17.62
N PRO A 288 4.46 8.24 18.17
CA PRO A 288 3.57 7.11 17.94
C PRO A 288 2.10 7.40 18.26
N LYS A 289 1.82 8.23 19.26
CA LYS A 289 0.47 8.61 19.68
C LYS A 289 -0.34 9.33 18.61
N ILE A 290 0.35 9.88 17.61
CA ILE A 290 -0.24 10.57 16.44
C ILE A 290 0.42 10.06 15.14
N MET A 291 0.63 8.75 15.03
CA MET A 291 1.34 8.13 13.91
C MET A 291 0.83 8.55 12.54
N GLY A 292 -0.46 8.89 12.44
CA GLY A 292 -1.12 9.30 11.21
C GLY A 292 -0.53 10.57 10.55
N ILE A 293 0.25 11.37 11.28
CA ILE A 293 0.93 12.57 10.78
C ILE A 293 2.29 12.27 10.15
N GLY A 294 2.78 11.05 10.22
CA GLY A 294 4.04 10.63 9.60
C GLY A 294 4.24 11.07 8.14
N PRO A 295 3.20 11.11 7.27
CA PRO A 295 3.29 11.64 5.91
C PRO A 295 3.82 13.06 5.82
N VAL A 296 3.50 13.95 6.78
CA VAL A 296 3.87 15.37 6.71
C VAL A 296 5.38 15.56 6.57
N PRO A 297 6.22 15.15 7.56
CA PRO A 297 7.67 15.29 7.43
C PRO A 297 8.28 14.38 6.34
N ALA A 298 7.64 13.25 6.01
CA ALA A 298 8.12 12.37 4.94
C ALA A 298 7.98 13.04 3.56
N CYS A 299 6.83 13.64 3.27
CA CYS A 299 6.60 14.41 2.04
C CYS A 299 7.53 15.62 1.93
N GLN A 300 7.68 16.40 3.01
CA GLN A 300 8.60 17.53 3.03
C GLN A 300 10.02 17.12 2.64
N ARG A 301 10.51 16.00 3.18
CA ARG A 301 11.84 15.47 2.83
C ARG A 301 11.94 14.97 1.39
N ALA A 302 10.89 14.30 0.89
CA ALA A 302 10.87 13.82 -0.49
C ALA A 302 10.87 14.99 -1.47
N LEU A 303 9.97 15.96 -1.27
CA LEU A 303 9.83 17.15 -2.11
C LEU A 303 11.12 18.02 -2.08
N GLN A 304 11.70 18.24 -0.90
CA GLN A 304 12.98 18.97 -0.77
C GLN A 304 14.10 18.32 -1.58
N LYS A 305 14.23 16.98 -1.52
CA LYS A 305 15.24 16.25 -2.31
C LYS A 305 14.98 16.33 -3.82
N ALA A 306 13.72 16.44 -4.22
CA ALA A 306 13.34 16.61 -5.62
C ALA A 306 13.51 18.04 -6.13
N GLY A 307 13.63 19.03 -5.23
CA GLY A 307 13.57 20.45 -5.57
C GLY A 307 12.18 20.89 -6.04
N LEU A 308 11.15 20.21 -5.52
CA LEU A 308 9.74 20.40 -5.89
C LEU A 308 8.90 20.82 -4.68
N SER A 309 7.71 21.34 -4.96
CA SER A 309 6.69 21.69 -3.99
C SER A 309 5.43 20.83 -4.16
N VAL A 310 4.47 20.95 -3.26
CA VAL A 310 3.18 20.22 -3.35
C VAL A 310 2.39 20.67 -4.56
N GLU A 311 2.46 21.95 -4.91
CA GLU A 311 1.76 22.58 -6.02
C GLU A 311 2.17 21.99 -7.38
N ASP A 312 3.43 21.48 -7.50
CA ASP A 312 3.94 20.85 -8.71
C ASP A 312 3.33 19.45 -8.96
N MET A 313 2.68 18.87 -7.96
CA MET A 313 2.09 17.54 -8.09
C MET A 313 0.78 17.59 -8.89
N ASP A 314 0.64 16.68 -9.86
CA ASP A 314 -0.60 16.49 -10.62
C ASP A 314 -1.47 15.39 -10.00
N VAL A 315 -0.84 14.40 -9.35
CA VAL A 315 -1.50 13.31 -8.64
C VAL A 315 -0.86 13.14 -7.26
N ILE A 316 -1.70 13.04 -6.24
CA ILE A 316 -1.28 12.73 -4.88
C ILE A 316 -2.07 11.48 -4.44
N GLU A 317 -1.37 10.38 -4.20
CA GLU A 317 -1.92 9.19 -3.57
C GLU A 317 -1.46 9.16 -2.11
N SER A 318 -2.32 9.66 -1.23
CA SER A 318 -2.11 9.70 0.22
C SER A 318 -2.97 8.63 0.88
N ASN A 319 -2.36 7.68 1.58
CA ASN A 319 -3.11 6.60 2.20
C ASN A 319 -4.13 7.14 3.23
N GLU A 320 -5.32 6.56 3.20
CA GLU A 320 -6.43 6.89 4.09
C GLU A 320 -6.59 5.77 5.12
N ALA A 321 -5.62 5.64 6.04
CA ALA A 321 -5.78 4.68 7.14
C ALA A 321 -7.00 5.01 8.00
N PHE A 322 -7.26 6.31 8.18
CA PHE A 322 -8.44 6.89 8.80
C PHE A 322 -8.78 8.21 8.08
N ALA A 323 -10.05 8.53 7.90
CA ALA A 323 -10.47 9.80 7.30
C ALA A 323 -9.89 11.01 8.05
N VAL A 324 -9.89 10.96 9.38
CA VAL A 324 -9.33 12.03 10.22
C VAL A 324 -7.84 12.23 9.98
N GLN A 325 -7.08 11.15 9.84
CA GLN A 325 -5.65 11.20 9.56
C GLN A 325 -5.38 11.81 8.17
N ALA A 326 -6.16 11.39 7.15
CA ALA A 326 -6.03 11.90 5.80
C ALA A 326 -6.37 13.42 5.73
N LEU A 327 -7.39 13.84 6.45
CA LEU A 327 -7.77 15.26 6.58
C LEU A 327 -6.67 16.09 7.25
N ALA A 328 -6.08 15.60 8.36
CA ALA A 328 -5.01 16.29 9.06
C ALA A 328 -3.75 16.46 8.18
N VAL A 329 -3.34 15.40 7.49
CA VAL A 329 -2.20 15.41 6.54
C VAL A 329 -2.48 16.39 5.40
N SER A 330 -3.69 16.37 4.83
CA SER A 330 -4.08 17.27 3.74
C SER A 330 -4.09 18.73 4.17
N CYS A 331 -4.50 19.00 5.41
CA CYS A 331 -4.48 20.34 6.01
C CYS A 331 -3.04 20.86 6.17
N ASP A 332 -2.17 20.06 6.80
CA ASP A 332 -0.79 20.49 7.11
C ASP A 332 0.06 20.66 5.85
N LEU A 333 -0.16 19.82 4.82
CA LEU A 333 0.56 19.88 3.54
C LEU A 333 -0.16 20.73 2.48
N LYS A 334 -1.35 21.24 2.77
CA LYS A 334 -2.19 22.01 1.84
C LYS A 334 -2.46 21.26 0.52
N PHE A 335 -2.77 19.96 0.63
CA PHE A 335 -3.07 19.16 -0.54
C PHE A 335 -4.33 19.66 -1.26
N ASP A 336 -4.25 19.78 -2.59
CA ASP A 336 -5.42 20.06 -3.41
C ASP A 336 -6.36 18.84 -3.43
N PRO A 337 -7.60 18.94 -2.93
CA PRO A 337 -8.53 17.82 -2.91
C PRO A 337 -8.86 17.26 -4.30
N LYS A 338 -8.71 18.02 -5.37
CA LYS A 338 -8.95 17.56 -6.75
C LYS A 338 -7.83 16.65 -7.26
N LYS A 339 -6.61 16.87 -6.78
CA LYS A 339 -5.41 16.09 -7.13
C LYS A 339 -5.14 14.93 -6.19
N THR A 340 -5.77 14.93 -5.01
CA THR A 340 -5.54 13.95 -3.93
C THR A 340 -6.56 12.83 -4.01
N ASN A 341 -6.07 11.60 -4.11
CA ASN A 341 -6.87 10.37 -4.22
C ASN A 341 -8.01 10.53 -5.25
N PRO A 342 -7.72 10.92 -6.51
CA PRO A 342 -8.75 11.26 -7.49
C PRO A 342 -9.69 10.09 -7.81
N ASN A 343 -9.21 8.86 -7.61
CA ASN A 343 -9.94 7.62 -7.83
C ASN A 343 -10.31 6.91 -6.51
N GLY A 344 -10.45 7.66 -5.42
CA GLY A 344 -10.69 7.10 -4.08
C GLY A 344 -9.42 6.59 -3.40
N GLY A 345 -9.40 6.57 -2.08
CA GLY A 345 -8.32 6.07 -1.24
C GLY A 345 -8.74 4.85 -0.40
N ALA A 346 -7.99 4.55 0.64
CA ALA A 346 -8.15 3.30 1.39
C ALA A 346 -9.46 3.20 2.20
N VAL A 347 -10.11 4.31 2.55
CA VAL A 347 -11.44 4.26 3.17
C VAL A 347 -12.46 3.68 2.18
N GLY A 348 -12.39 4.08 0.91
CA GLY A 348 -13.25 3.56 -0.14
C GLY A 348 -12.80 2.24 -0.75
N LEU A 349 -11.48 2.04 -0.93
CA LEU A 349 -10.91 0.92 -1.68
C LEU A 349 -10.38 -0.22 -0.80
N GLY A 350 -10.03 0.06 0.47
CA GLY A 350 -9.40 -0.91 1.37
C GLY A 350 -7.90 -0.70 1.58
N HIS A 351 -7.36 -1.35 2.65
CA HIS A 351 -5.98 -1.17 3.10
C HIS A 351 -5.30 -2.50 3.44
N PRO A 352 -4.92 -3.33 2.46
CA PRO A 352 -4.06 -4.49 2.70
C PRO A 352 -2.66 -3.99 3.08
N ILE A 353 -2.36 -3.94 4.40
CA ILE A 353 -1.30 -3.10 4.97
C ILE A 353 0.06 -3.23 4.29
N GLY A 354 0.57 -4.44 4.08
CA GLY A 354 1.87 -4.67 3.44
C GLY A 354 1.89 -4.38 1.93
N ALA A 355 0.71 -4.40 1.28
CA ALA A 355 0.56 -4.18 -0.15
C ALA A 355 0.31 -2.71 -0.52
N THR A 356 -0.29 -1.95 0.38
CA THR A 356 -0.86 -0.63 0.06
C THR A 356 0.12 0.32 -0.60
N GLY A 357 1.38 0.39 -0.14
CA GLY A 357 2.37 1.28 -0.75
C GLY A 357 2.67 0.98 -2.21
N ALA A 358 2.67 -0.29 -2.59
CA ALA A 358 2.80 -0.71 -3.98
C ALA A 358 1.52 -0.46 -4.78
N ILE A 359 0.34 -0.67 -4.17
CA ILE A 359 -0.97 -0.38 -4.80
C ILE A 359 -1.10 1.11 -5.12
N LEU A 360 -0.79 2.00 -4.16
CA LEU A 360 -0.84 3.44 -4.37
C LEU A 360 0.16 3.89 -5.44
N THR A 361 1.34 3.27 -5.49
CA THR A 361 2.32 3.54 -6.55
C THR A 361 1.77 3.17 -7.93
N VAL A 362 1.20 1.98 -8.08
CA VAL A 362 0.56 1.56 -9.33
C VAL A 362 -0.59 2.52 -9.71
N LYS A 363 -1.47 2.87 -8.76
CA LYS A 363 -2.56 3.83 -8.98
C LYS A 363 -2.04 5.18 -9.47
N ALA A 364 -1.03 5.75 -8.79
CA ALA A 364 -0.45 7.04 -9.13
C ALA A 364 0.15 7.04 -10.54
N LEU A 365 0.92 6.01 -10.89
CA LEU A 365 1.57 5.90 -12.19
C LEU A 365 0.57 5.82 -13.35
N TYR A 366 -0.45 4.97 -13.20
CA TYR A 366 -1.48 4.83 -14.25
C TYR A 366 -2.38 6.05 -14.35
N GLU A 367 -2.66 6.73 -13.23
CA GLU A 367 -3.40 7.99 -13.24
C GLU A 367 -2.62 9.10 -13.94
N LEU A 368 -1.30 9.23 -13.68
CA LEU A 368 -0.44 10.16 -14.42
C LEU A 368 -0.49 9.93 -15.93
N GLN A 369 -0.45 8.66 -16.38
CA GLN A 369 -0.58 8.32 -17.80
C GLN A 369 -1.95 8.75 -18.33
N ARG A 370 -3.03 8.45 -17.57
CA ARG A 370 -4.40 8.73 -17.99
C ARG A 370 -4.69 10.22 -18.17
N ILE A 371 -4.17 11.07 -17.27
CA ILE A 371 -4.42 12.52 -17.32
C ILE A 371 -3.33 13.31 -18.06
N GLY A 372 -2.25 12.65 -18.50
CA GLY A 372 -1.09 13.33 -19.09
C GLY A 372 -0.32 14.20 -18.09
N GLY A 373 -0.49 13.97 -16.76
CA GLY A 373 0.21 14.70 -15.71
C GLY A 373 1.71 14.42 -15.69
N ARG A 374 2.48 15.26 -14.99
CA ARG A 374 3.94 15.15 -14.92
C ARG A 374 4.41 14.50 -13.63
N TYR A 375 3.98 14.99 -12.47
CA TYR A 375 4.48 14.55 -11.17
C TYR A 375 3.40 13.87 -10.32
N ALA A 376 3.78 12.79 -9.66
CA ALA A 376 2.97 12.16 -8.61
C ALA A 376 3.72 12.06 -7.30
N LEU A 377 2.99 12.25 -6.20
CA LEU A 377 3.43 12.00 -4.83
C LEU A 377 2.64 10.82 -4.27
N VAL A 378 3.35 9.83 -3.75
CA VAL A 378 2.77 8.69 -3.02
C VAL A 378 3.23 8.76 -1.57
N THR A 379 2.31 8.71 -0.62
CA THR A 379 2.66 8.81 0.81
C THR A 379 1.73 8.01 1.69
N MET A 380 2.21 7.64 2.89
CA MET A 380 1.43 6.95 3.89
C MET A 380 1.99 7.09 5.30
N CYS A 381 1.10 7.05 6.28
CA CYS A 381 1.43 6.86 7.68
C CYS A 381 1.78 5.40 7.97
N ILE A 382 2.49 5.18 9.04
CA ILE A 382 2.99 3.87 9.45
C ILE A 382 2.81 3.74 10.95
N GLY A 383 2.21 2.66 11.39
CA GLY A 383 2.07 2.34 12.81
C GLY A 383 3.40 2.39 13.55
N GLY A 384 3.38 2.81 14.81
CA GLY A 384 4.59 3.07 15.60
C GLY A 384 5.23 4.44 15.35
N GLY A 385 4.55 5.35 14.62
CA GLY A 385 4.98 6.74 14.48
C GLY A 385 6.00 6.99 13.36
N GLN A 386 5.71 6.53 12.15
CA GLN A 386 6.57 6.80 10.99
C GLN A 386 5.76 7.26 9.77
N GLY A 387 6.47 7.75 8.76
CA GLY A 387 5.93 8.09 7.45
C GLY A 387 6.93 7.80 6.33
N ILE A 388 6.40 7.53 5.15
CA ILE A 388 7.16 7.33 3.92
C ILE A 388 6.48 8.09 2.77
N ALA A 389 7.29 8.68 1.89
CA ALA A 389 6.82 9.34 0.68
C ALA A 389 7.77 9.06 -0.49
N ALA A 390 7.24 9.04 -1.71
CA ALA A 390 8.03 8.97 -2.93
C ALA A 390 7.44 9.87 -4.02
N VAL A 391 8.31 10.51 -4.79
CA VAL A 391 7.96 11.38 -5.92
C VAL A 391 8.33 10.67 -7.22
N PHE A 392 7.39 10.63 -8.14
CA PHE A 392 7.56 10.06 -9.47
C PHE A 392 7.33 11.14 -10.53
N GLU A 393 8.11 11.08 -11.61
CA GLU A 393 7.95 11.92 -12.80
C GLU A 393 7.56 11.02 -13.98
N ARG A 394 6.45 11.31 -14.64
CA ARG A 394 6.05 10.57 -15.87
C ARG A 394 7.14 10.64 -16.92
N ALA A 395 7.47 9.52 -17.52
CA ALA A 395 8.36 9.51 -18.68
C ALA A 395 7.72 10.22 -19.89
N ALA A 396 8.55 10.86 -20.70
CA ALA A 396 8.10 11.60 -21.88
C ALA A 396 7.56 10.68 -22.99
#